data_1ddd41d5d799715ec4d7c92ff1bcd1db
#
_entry.id   1ddd41d5d799715ec4d7c92ff1bcd1db
#
_cell.length_a   1.000
_cell.length_b   1.000
_cell.length_c   1.000
_cell.angle_alpha   90.00
_cell.angle_beta   90.00
_cell.angle_gamma   90.00
#
_symmetry.space_group_name_H-M   'P 1'
#
loop_
_entity.id
_entity.type
_entity.pdbx_description
1 polymer ?
#
loop_
_entity_poly.entity_id
_entity_poly.type
_entity_poly.pdbx_seq_one_letter_code
_entity_poly.pdbx_strand_id
1 'polypeptide(L)'
;MKRHYIVFICCLTVFIAGLKGNLVKAAIEKNYEFLTYRLFTEQKWDSLLTTGEEAIAKGYDYYYMRVRTGVAAFELLKFVKASKHLEKALEFNAEDVFASELLYKSYLYSGRSEEARLFLHQLPEFISSNFTGKTAGPMIFLETGPVFSNHNEQFDKNRQQGDGLYSEAYPNLNAFYFLSGIIIPVKGRISLNASVALPSFNKRRIVDITGLDSLSGDYKVKQTELYFSPSVVLGHYIKISPVVRWVNVSLDNPLSSNNPEIQQYIGPPGSYTYQDYAIGGEISLLQKKWVASVGYYSVKLDKTDLNQANFSFFYRPLGNLNLYLHSVMGIRMTDSENDLYFSQMAGGKLAGKLWAEATFVTGNISGTGENNFQVFYNLFDETKSKYALRFIYTINDHLKLNLRGQWFFKQGTELYFSEPDKGEVYTYNYQTISLTGGFSWNF
;
A
#
# COMPACT_ATOMS: atom_id res chain seq x y z
N MET A 1 -32.83 -2.99 76.71
CA MET A 1 -31.46 -2.46 76.65
C MET A 1 -30.47 -3.34 75.83
N LYS A 2 -30.44 -4.67 75.93
CA LYS A 2 -29.44 -5.53 75.19
C LYS A 2 -29.51 -5.47 73.69
N ARG A 3 -30.65 -5.24 73.02
CA ARG A 3 -30.80 -5.18 71.56
C ARG A 3 -30.16 -3.93 70.92
N HIS A 4 -30.12 -2.80 71.58
CA HIS A 4 -29.53 -1.55 71.07
C HIS A 4 -27.99 -1.56 71.09
N TYR A 5 -27.39 -2.25 72.05
CA TYR A 5 -25.93 -2.43 72.11
C TYR A 5 -25.39 -3.30 70.95
N ILE A 6 -26.11 -4.36 70.54
CA ILE A 6 -25.71 -5.23 69.46
C ILE A 6 -25.71 -4.50 68.09
N VAL A 7 -26.76 -3.70 67.83
CA VAL A 7 -26.86 -2.89 66.60
C VAL A 7 -25.76 -1.82 66.60
N PHE A 8 -25.48 -1.16 67.69
CA PHE A 8 -24.42 -0.16 67.77
C PHE A 8 -23.02 -0.78 67.53
N ILE A 9 -22.74 -1.95 68.11
CA ILE A 9 -21.48 -2.67 67.92
C ILE A 9 -21.35 -3.16 66.42
N CYS A 10 -22.41 -3.67 65.80
CA CYS A 10 -22.42 -4.04 64.39
C CYS A 10 -22.20 -2.81 63.50
N CYS A 11 -22.84 -1.68 63.76
CA CYS A 11 -22.60 -0.47 62.96
C CYS A 11 -21.19 0.07 63.18
N LEU A 12 -20.63 -0.01 64.36
CA LEU A 12 -19.26 0.43 64.64
C LEU A 12 -18.23 -0.47 64.00
N THR A 13 -18.46 -1.79 63.98
CA THR A 13 -17.56 -2.74 63.28
C THR A 13 -17.60 -2.57 61.80
N VAL A 14 -18.75 -2.32 61.16
CA VAL A 14 -18.89 -2.02 59.75
C VAL A 14 -18.22 -0.68 59.42
N PHE A 15 -18.36 0.34 60.26
CA PHE A 15 -17.71 1.64 60.08
C PHE A 15 -16.18 1.54 60.21
N ILE A 16 -15.67 0.80 61.22
CA ILE A 16 -14.23 0.57 61.39
C ILE A 16 -13.64 -0.30 60.25
N ALA A 17 -14.38 -1.28 59.77
CA ALA A 17 -13.98 -2.09 58.60
C ALA A 17 -13.93 -1.24 57.34
N GLY A 18 -14.91 -0.33 57.13
CA GLY A 18 -14.90 0.65 56.04
C GLY A 18 -13.73 1.64 56.10
N LEU A 19 -13.41 2.15 57.30
CA LEU A 19 -12.26 3.03 57.50
C LEU A 19 -10.91 2.31 57.24
N LYS A 20 -10.76 1.07 57.76
CA LYS A 20 -9.57 0.25 57.47
C LYS A 20 -9.44 -0.06 55.99
N GLY A 21 -10.52 -0.40 55.28
CA GLY A 21 -10.53 -0.64 53.85
C GLY A 21 -10.07 0.58 53.07
N ASN A 22 -10.57 1.77 53.41
CA ASN A 22 -10.17 3.04 52.76
C ASN A 22 -8.72 3.42 53.06
N LEU A 23 -8.22 3.22 54.30
CA LEU A 23 -6.81 3.47 54.64
C LEU A 23 -5.85 2.51 53.95
N VAL A 24 -6.19 1.22 53.83
CA VAL A 24 -5.42 0.23 53.11
C VAL A 24 -5.39 0.57 51.61
N LYS A 25 -6.54 0.93 51.03
CA LYS A 25 -6.62 1.36 49.64
C LYS A 25 -5.76 2.58 49.37
N ALA A 26 -5.83 3.62 50.19
CA ALA A 26 -5.01 4.83 50.08
C ALA A 26 -3.50 4.55 50.24
N ALA A 27 -3.11 3.62 51.13
CA ALA A 27 -1.71 3.22 51.31
C ALA A 27 -1.17 2.46 50.08
N ILE A 28 -1.97 1.60 49.48
CA ILE A 28 -1.62 0.87 48.25
C ILE A 28 -1.53 1.84 47.08
N GLU A 29 -2.46 2.77 46.94
CA GLU A 29 -2.46 3.81 45.90
C GLU A 29 -1.19 4.66 45.95
N LYS A 30 -0.81 5.13 47.17
CA LYS A 30 0.43 5.88 47.38
C LYS A 30 1.67 5.07 47.04
N ASN A 31 1.64 3.75 47.25
CA ASN A 31 2.72 2.87 46.87
C ASN A 31 2.85 2.74 45.32
N TYR A 32 1.74 2.55 44.58
CA TYR A 32 1.76 2.50 43.12
C TYR A 32 2.18 3.83 42.50
N GLU A 33 1.70 4.97 43.05
CA GLU A 33 2.10 6.28 42.56
C GLU A 33 3.61 6.50 42.74
N PHE A 34 4.14 6.26 43.93
CA PHE A 34 5.56 6.40 44.21
C PHE A 34 6.41 5.43 43.36
N LEU A 35 5.98 4.17 43.27
CA LEU A 35 6.71 3.13 42.50
C LEU A 35 6.75 3.46 41.02
N THR A 36 5.61 3.83 40.41
CA THR A 36 5.56 4.17 38.99
C THR A 36 6.32 5.46 38.67
N TYR A 37 6.31 6.45 39.59
CA TYR A 37 7.12 7.65 39.48
C TYR A 37 8.62 7.33 39.50
N ARG A 38 9.07 6.49 40.46
CA ARG A 38 10.46 6.04 40.55
C ARG A 38 10.88 5.29 39.29
N LEU A 39 10.10 4.30 38.83
CA LEU A 39 10.38 3.54 37.61
C LEU A 39 10.45 4.44 36.37
N PHE A 40 9.63 5.47 36.32
CA PHE A 40 9.65 6.46 35.25
C PHE A 40 10.94 7.28 35.27
N THR A 41 11.37 7.80 36.42
CA THR A 41 12.60 8.57 36.56
C THR A 41 13.86 7.73 36.31
N GLU A 42 13.80 6.45 36.68
CA GLU A 42 14.87 5.47 36.42
C GLU A 42 14.82 4.89 35.00
N GLN A 43 13.87 5.29 34.15
CA GLN A 43 13.63 4.81 32.77
C GLN A 43 13.51 3.27 32.66
N LYS A 44 12.98 2.64 33.71
CA LYS A 44 12.74 1.18 33.76
C LYS A 44 11.42 0.83 33.06
N TRP A 45 11.39 0.98 31.74
CA TRP A 45 10.16 0.98 30.93
C TRP A 45 9.34 -0.31 31.02
N ASP A 46 9.95 -1.50 30.97
CA ASP A 46 9.24 -2.78 31.08
C ASP A 46 8.57 -2.94 32.45
N SER A 47 9.30 -2.63 33.53
CA SER A 47 8.75 -2.68 34.88
C SER A 47 7.66 -1.65 35.07
N LEU A 48 7.83 -0.44 34.54
CA LEU A 48 6.84 0.62 34.62
C LEU A 48 5.55 0.25 33.88
N LEU A 49 5.67 -0.32 32.66
CA LEU A 49 4.51 -0.76 31.89
C LEU A 49 3.71 -1.83 32.64
N THR A 50 4.40 -2.84 33.16
CA THR A 50 3.78 -3.94 33.91
C THR A 50 3.10 -3.44 35.19
N THR A 51 3.82 -2.64 35.99
CA THR A 51 3.30 -2.08 37.25
C THR A 51 2.12 -1.12 37.01
N GLY A 52 2.21 -0.30 35.95
CA GLY A 52 1.15 0.63 35.58
C GLY A 52 -0.12 -0.10 35.11
N GLU A 53 0.02 -1.11 34.25
CA GLU A 53 -1.12 -1.95 33.79
C GLU A 53 -1.76 -2.69 34.99
N GLU A 54 -0.95 -3.19 35.93
CA GLU A 54 -1.44 -3.84 37.16
C GLU A 54 -2.21 -2.85 38.07
N ALA A 55 -1.66 -1.66 38.29
CA ALA A 55 -2.29 -0.62 39.09
C ALA A 55 -3.65 -0.23 38.48
N ILE A 56 -3.70 0.01 37.18
CA ILE A 56 -4.94 0.35 36.47
C ILE A 56 -5.97 -0.79 36.57
N ALA A 57 -5.56 -2.04 36.45
CA ALA A 57 -6.44 -3.21 36.58
C ALA A 57 -7.02 -3.34 38.00
N LYS A 58 -6.32 -2.83 39.03
CA LYS A 58 -6.78 -2.75 40.42
C LYS A 58 -7.63 -1.49 40.71
N GLY A 59 -7.91 -0.67 39.69
CA GLY A 59 -8.76 0.51 39.80
C GLY A 59 -8.02 1.83 40.12
N TYR A 60 -6.67 1.81 40.14
CA TYR A 60 -5.84 3.03 40.28
C TYR A 60 -5.64 3.71 38.95
N ASP A 61 -6.76 4.17 38.35
CA ASP A 61 -6.83 4.75 37.01
C ASP A 61 -6.98 6.27 37.11
N TYR A 62 -5.90 7.01 36.86
CA TYR A 62 -5.84 8.46 36.87
C TYR A 62 -4.81 8.99 35.88
N TYR A 63 -4.82 10.31 35.65
CA TYR A 63 -4.04 10.98 34.62
C TYR A 63 -2.56 10.57 34.59
N TYR A 64 -1.80 10.78 35.67
CA TYR A 64 -0.35 10.49 35.69
C TYR A 64 -0.03 9.00 35.54
N MET A 65 -0.89 8.12 36.05
CA MET A 65 -0.74 6.68 35.84
C MET A 65 -0.83 6.34 34.35
N ARG A 66 -1.83 6.90 33.65
CA ARG A 66 -2.03 6.70 32.22
C ARG A 66 -0.90 7.28 31.39
N VAL A 67 -0.43 8.50 31.69
CA VAL A 67 0.69 9.13 30.99
C VAL A 67 1.97 8.30 31.15
N ARG A 68 2.36 7.95 32.40
CA ARG A 68 3.59 7.18 32.65
C ARG A 68 3.55 5.81 31.97
N THR A 69 2.41 5.11 32.04
CA THR A 69 2.23 3.80 31.38
C THR A 69 2.25 3.94 29.85
N GLY A 70 1.65 5.02 29.32
CA GLY A 70 1.67 5.35 27.89
C GLY A 70 3.09 5.64 27.39
N VAL A 71 3.88 6.44 28.13
CA VAL A 71 5.29 6.69 27.83
C VAL A 71 6.10 5.39 27.84
N ALA A 72 5.94 4.55 28.88
CA ALA A 72 6.65 3.28 28.94
C ALA A 72 6.34 2.37 27.72
N ALA A 73 5.07 2.30 27.34
CA ALA A 73 4.67 1.55 26.14
C ALA A 73 5.28 2.16 24.85
N PHE A 74 5.38 3.48 24.77
CA PHE A 74 5.97 4.19 23.63
C PHE A 74 7.47 3.90 23.50
N GLU A 75 8.23 4.03 24.60
CA GLU A 75 9.67 3.75 24.64
C GLU A 75 9.98 2.29 24.30
N LEU A 76 9.09 1.36 24.64
CA LEU A 76 9.15 -0.05 24.27
C LEU A 76 8.66 -0.35 22.84
N LEU A 77 8.40 0.68 22.03
CA LEU A 77 7.87 0.57 20.65
C LEU A 77 6.53 -0.16 20.56
N LYS A 78 5.78 -0.27 21.66
CA LYS A 78 4.44 -0.87 21.74
C LYS A 78 3.36 0.19 21.46
N PHE A 79 3.42 0.83 20.28
CA PHE A 79 2.65 2.06 19.97
C PHE A 79 1.12 1.89 20.05
N VAL A 80 0.59 0.71 19.74
CA VAL A 80 -0.85 0.42 19.93
C VAL A 80 -1.24 0.43 21.42
N LYS A 81 -0.37 -0.05 22.31
CA LYS A 81 -0.60 0.06 23.77
C LYS A 81 -0.44 1.51 24.24
N ALA A 82 0.60 2.20 23.76
CA ALA A 82 0.83 3.60 24.08
C ALA A 82 -0.38 4.45 23.74
N SER A 83 -0.92 4.32 22.51
CA SER A 83 -2.11 5.06 22.10
C SER A 83 -3.31 4.80 23.02
N LYS A 84 -3.54 3.55 23.45
CA LYS A 84 -4.65 3.22 24.37
C LYS A 84 -4.54 3.93 25.72
N HIS A 85 -3.34 4.03 26.29
CA HIS A 85 -3.13 4.70 27.57
C HIS A 85 -3.19 6.23 27.42
N LEU A 86 -2.63 6.77 26.33
CA LEU A 86 -2.63 8.20 26.06
C LEU A 86 -4.01 8.73 25.67
N GLU A 87 -4.81 7.97 24.90
CA GLU A 87 -6.24 8.26 24.66
C GLU A 87 -6.96 8.45 26.01
N LYS A 88 -6.74 7.53 26.97
CA LYS A 88 -7.33 7.62 28.31
C LYS A 88 -6.75 8.75 29.16
N ALA A 89 -5.47 9.07 29.03
CA ALA A 89 -4.89 10.23 29.72
C ALA A 89 -5.54 11.54 29.28
N LEU A 90 -5.80 11.69 27.98
CA LEU A 90 -6.44 12.88 27.41
C LEU A 90 -7.95 13.00 27.77
N GLU A 91 -8.61 11.90 28.16
CA GLU A 91 -9.95 12.00 28.78
C GLU A 91 -9.92 12.69 30.15
N PHE A 92 -8.81 12.61 30.92
CA PHE A 92 -8.61 13.32 32.18
C PHE A 92 -8.11 14.77 31.98
N ASN A 93 -7.24 14.98 30.97
CA ASN A 93 -6.70 16.30 30.66
C ASN A 93 -6.52 16.44 29.13
N ALA A 94 -7.53 16.99 28.47
CA ALA A 94 -7.58 17.14 27.02
C ALA A 94 -6.56 18.16 26.45
N GLU A 95 -6.04 19.06 27.30
CA GLU A 95 -5.16 20.15 26.87
C GLU A 95 -3.66 19.82 27.07
N ASP A 96 -3.34 18.60 27.47
CA ASP A 96 -1.94 18.18 27.64
C ASP A 96 -1.23 18.05 26.31
N VAL A 97 -0.29 18.98 26.05
CA VAL A 97 0.52 19.05 24.83
C VAL A 97 1.40 17.82 24.69
N PHE A 98 2.05 17.37 25.77
CA PHE A 98 2.98 16.23 25.75
C PHE A 98 2.26 14.92 25.46
N ALA A 99 1.16 14.62 26.16
CA ALA A 99 0.37 13.41 25.93
C ALA A 99 -0.24 13.42 24.52
N SER A 100 -0.68 14.58 24.02
CA SER A 100 -1.24 14.76 22.68
C SER A 100 -0.17 14.50 21.58
N GLU A 101 1.02 15.06 21.74
CA GLU A 101 2.12 14.82 20.79
C GLU A 101 2.53 13.33 20.76
N LEU A 102 2.62 12.73 21.95
CA LEU A 102 3.00 11.33 22.06
C LEU A 102 1.92 10.39 21.50
N LEU A 103 0.63 10.72 21.66
CA LEU A 103 -0.48 10.01 21.05
C LEU A 103 -0.43 10.11 19.52
N TYR A 104 -0.23 11.32 18.97
CA TYR A 104 -0.05 11.55 17.55
C TYR A 104 1.08 10.69 16.96
N LYS A 105 2.26 10.71 17.61
CA LYS A 105 3.40 9.87 17.21
C LYS A 105 3.10 8.37 17.33
N SER A 106 2.34 7.96 18.36
CA SER A 106 1.91 6.56 18.54
C SER A 106 1.04 6.08 17.38
N TYR A 107 0.13 6.92 16.89
CA TYR A 107 -0.65 6.62 15.69
C TYR A 107 0.23 6.49 14.45
N LEU A 108 1.13 7.46 14.20
CA LEU A 108 2.03 7.42 13.04
C LEU A 108 2.92 6.17 13.03
N TYR A 109 3.59 5.87 14.15
CA TYR A 109 4.53 4.77 14.25
C TYR A 109 3.87 3.39 14.30
N SER A 110 2.57 3.34 14.63
CA SER A 110 1.76 2.13 14.46
C SER A 110 1.17 1.98 13.04
N GLY A 111 1.45 2.90 12.10
CA GLY A 111 0.92 2.90 10.73
C GLY A 111 -0.57 3.29 10.64
N ARG A 112 -1.07 4.06 11.59
CA ARG A 112 -2.45 4.57 11.68
C ARG A 112 -2.50 6.04 11.23
N SER A 113 -2.00 6.30 10.03
CA SER A 113 -1.84 7.67 9.50
C SER A 113 -3.16 8.45 9.38
N GLU A 114 -4.25 7.76 9.05
CA GLU A 114 -5.59 8.37 9.00
C GLU A 114 -6.04 8.86 10.37
N GLU A 115 -5.84 8.05 11.42
CA GLU A 115 -6.19 8.40 12.79
C GLU A 115 -5.29 9.52 13.33
N ALA A 116 -3.99 9.48 13.03
CA ALA A 116 -3.06 10.56 13.36
C ALA A 116 -3.53 11.90 12.75
N ARG A 117 -3.93 11.90 11.50
CA ARG A 117 -4.43 13.08 10.79
C ARG A 117 -5.75 13.59 11.35
N LEU A 118 -6.69 12.66 11.62
CA LEU A 118 -7.98 13.01 12.24
C LEU A 118 -7.77 13.64 13.62
N PHE A 119 -6.91 13.05 14.43
CA PHE A 119 -6.57 13.54 15.76
C PHE A 119 -5.94 14.93 15.69
N LEU A 120 -4.90 15.11 14.85
CA LEU A 120 -4.23 16.41 14.67
C LEU A 120 -5.19 17.52 14.24
N HIS A 121 -6.17 17.21 13.38
CA HIS A 121 -7.15 18.18 12.91
C HIS A 121 -8.19 18.56 13.98
N GLN A 122 -8.42 17.71 14.97
CA GLN A 122 -9.36 17.95 16.08
C GLN A 122 -8.73 18.74 17.21
N LEU A 123 -7.40 18.78 17.28
CA LEU A 123 -6.68 19.51 18.32
C LEU A 123 -6.76 21.03 18.11
N PRO A 124 -6.91 21.81 19.22
CA PRO A 124 -6.71 23.24 19.17
C PRO A 124 -5.33 23.61 18.61
N GLU A 125 -5.24 24.73 17.91
CA GLU A 125 -4.01 25.18 17.25
C GLU A 125 -2.88 25.39 18.27
N PHE A 126 -3.17 25.91 19.45
CA PHE A 126 -2.16 26.12 20.50
C PHE A 126 -1.51 24.82 21.00
N ILE A 127 -2.19 23.67 20.86
CA ILE A 127 -1.62 22.35 21.16
C ILE A 127 -0.83 21.86 19.95
N SER A 128 -1.47 21.80 18.79
CA SER A 128 -0.90 21.21 17.58
C SER A 128 0.30 22.01 17.02
N SER A 129 0.38 23.34 17.28
CA SER A 129 1.51 24.16 16.87
C SER A 129 2.84 23.78 17.53
N ASN A 130 2.78 23.20 18.74
CA ASN A 130 3.96 22.78 19.50
C ASN A 130 4.54 21.42 19.06
N PHE A 131 3.82 20.65 18.22
CA PHE A 131 4.31 19.33 17.82
C PHE A 131 5.54 19.42 16.94
N THR A 132 6.53 18.58 17.22
CA THR A 132 7.73 18.41 16.39
C THR A 132 7.50 17.33 15.35
N GLY A 133 8.02 17.51 14.13
CA GLY A 133 7.97 16.48 13.09
C GLY A 133 6.56 16.19 12.58
N LYS A 134 5.76 17.22 12.30
CA LYS A 134 4.45 17.06 11.67
C LYS A 134 4.63 16.52 10.25
N THR A 135 4.24 15.26 10.01
CA THR A 135 4.30 14.59 8.71
C THR A 135 2.91 14.36 8.10
N ALA A 136 1.89 15.03 8.62
CA ALA A 136 0.51 14.91 8.13
C ALA A 136 0.16 15.92 7.01
N GLY A 137 1.14 16.63 6.47
CA GLY A 137 1.03 17.56 5.36
C GLY A 137 0.92 16.88 3.99
N PRO A 138 0.90 17.67 2.92
CA PRO A 138 0.98 17.16 1.56
C PRO A 138 2.27 16.35 1.34
N MET A 139 2.19 15.29 0.53
CA MET A 139 3.34 14.48 0.15
C MET A 139 3.45 14.45 -1.36
N ILE A 140 4.62 14.75 -1.89
CA ILE A 140 4.97 14.49 -3.29
C ILE A 140 5.84 13.24 -3.37
N PHE A 141 5.73 12.51 -4.49
CA PHE A 141 6.58 11.35 -4.74
C PHE A 141 6.97 11.27 -6.22
N LEU A 142 8.12 10.67 -6.46
CA LEU A 142 8.64 10.38 -7.78
C LEU A 142 9.28 9.00 -7.78
N GLU A 143 9.08 8.25 -8.87
CA GLU A 143 9.75 6.98 -9.13
C GLU A 143 10.08 6.88 -10.62
N THR A 144 11.30 6.50 -10.97
CA THR A 144 11.73 6.40 -12.36
C THR A 144 12.82 5.37 -12.52
N GLY A 145 12.92 4.79 -13.72
CA GLY A 145 14.01 3.88 -14.04
C GLY A 145 13.79 3.03 -15.29
N PRO A 146 14.83 2.30 -15.70
CA PRO A 146 14.81 1.42 -16.87
C PRO A 146 14.08 0.12 -16.62
N VAL A 147 13.58 -0.46 -17.71
CA VAL A 147 12.99 -1.78 -17.78
C VAL A 147 13.66 -2.55 -18.92
N PHE A 148 14.18 -3.73 -18.61
CA PHE A 148 14.91 -4.60 -19.52
C PHE A 148 14.05 -5.83 -19.82
N SER A 149 14.07 -6.31 -21.08
CA SER A 149 13.31 -7.48 -21.50
C SER A 149 14.17 -8.39 -22.35
N ASN A 150 14.07 -9.70 -22.17
CA ASN A 150 14.64 -10.69 -23.07
C ASN A 150 13.60 -11.25 -24.07
N HIS A 151 12.48 -10.55 -24.25
CA HIS A 151 11.35 -10.98 -25.06
C HIS A 151 11.77 -11.29 -26.51
N ASN A 152 12.51 -10.38 -27.16
CA ASN A 152 12.98 -10.59 -28.54
C ASN A 152 13.89 -11.83 -28.66
N GLU A 153 14.81 -12.01 -27.71
CA GLU A 153 15.70 -13.19 -27.70
C GLU A 153 14.92 -14.50 -27.53
N GLN A 154 13.90 -14.50 -26.66
CA GLN A 154 13.05 -15.68 -26.45
C GLN A 154 12.14 -15.93 -27.64
N PHE A 155 11.62 -14.90 -28.31
CA PHE A 155 10.91 -15.04 -29.58
C PHE A 155 11.79 -15.70 -30.65
N ASP A 156 12.99 -15.19 -30.90
CA ASP A 156 13.92 -15.72 -31.90
C ASP A 156 14.25 -17.20 -31.66
N LYS A 157 14.32 -17.64 -30.41
CA LYS A 157 14.55 -19.06 -30.04
C LYS A 157 13.34 -19.96 -30.22
N ASN A 158 12.14 -19.42 -30.09
CA ASN A 158 10.87 -20.19 -30.09
C ASN A 158 10.01 -19.92 -31.33
N ARG A 159 10.48 -19.06 -32.23
CA ARG A 159 9.79 -18.69 -33.46
C ARG A 159 9.39 -19.92 -34.25
N GLN A 160 8.15 -19.96 -34.70
CA GLN A 160 7.67 -21.05 -35.53
C GLN A 160 8.39 -21.02 -36.89
N GLN A 161 8.96 -22.15 -37.26
CA GLN A 161 9.58 -22.37 -38.56
C GLN A 161 8.72 -23.37 -39.35
N GLY A 162 8.19 -22.95 -40.47
CA GLY A 162 7.36 -23.80 -41.30
C GLY A 162 6.87 -23.09 -42.54
N ASP A 163 6.18 -23.83 -43.40
CA ASP A 163 5.62 -23.34 -44.67
C ASP A 163 4.30 -22.57 -44.49
N GLY A 164 4.12 -21.93 -43.30
CA GLY A 164 2.94 -21.15 -42.99
C GLY A 164 2.80 -19.91 -43.86
N LEU A 165 1.57 -19.53 -44.18
CA LEU A 165 1.27 -18.40 -45.07
C LEU A 165 1.77 -17.07 -44.51
N TYR A 166 1.62 -16.88 -43.17
CA TYR A 166 1.88 -15.63 -42.48
C TYR A 166 2.12 -15.86 -40.99
N SER A 167 3.07 -15.12 -40.39
CA SER A 167 3.17 -14.99 -38.95
C SER A 167 3.46 -13.56 -38.51
N GLU A 168 3.08 -13.22 -37.29
CA GLU A 168 3.26 -11.90 -36.70
C GLU A 168 3.56 -11.97 -35.22
N ALA A 169 4.54 -11.18 -34.77
CA ALA A 169 4.89 -11.03 -33.36
C ALA A 169 5.29 -9.60 -32.99
N TYR A 170 5.14 -9.26 -31.68
CA TYR A 170 5.40 -7.92 -31.15
C TYR A 170 6.31 -7.93 -29.91
N PRO A 171 7.56 -8.45 -30.02
CA PRO A 171 8.44 -8.54 -28.86
C PRO A 171 8.80 -7.17 -28.26
N ASN A 172 8.82 -7.14 -26.92
CA ASN A 172 9.29 -5.99 -26.15
C ASN A 172 10.83 -5.99 -26.13
N LEU A 173 11.47 -4.85 -26.38
CA LEU A 173 12.92 -4.69 -26.32
C LEU A 173 13.34 -4.17 -24.94
N ASN A 174 12.98 -2.94 -24.64
CA ASN A 174 13.19 -2.29 -23.35
C ASN A 174 12.13 -1.21 -23.10
N ALA A 175 12.12 -0.67 -21.90
CA ALA A 175 11.23 0.44 -21.57
C ALA A 175 11.88 1.38 -20.57
N PHE A 176 11.28 2.54 -20.43
CA PHE A 176 11.60 3.49 -19.37
C PHE A 176 10.32 3.88 -18.64
N TYR A 177 10.36 3.85 -17.32
CA TYR A 177 9.23 4.16 -16.45
C TYR A 177 9.46 5.49 -15.73
N PHE A 178 8.42 6.32 -15.70
CA PHE A 178 8.39 7.55 -14.93
C PHE A 178 7.02 7.67 -14.27
N LEU A 179 6.99 7.95 -12.97
CA LEU A 179 5.79 8.20 -12.18
C LEU A 179 6.07 9.37 -11.24
N SER A 180 5.17 10.34 -11.20
CA SER A 180 5.17 11.41 -10.20
C SER A 180 3.76 11.64 -9.69
N GLY A 181 3.62 12.00 -8.43
CA GLY A 181 2.31 12.25 -7.86
C GLY A 181 2.34 13.04 -6.57
N ILE A 182 1.14 13.33 -6.09
CA ILE A 182 0.90 14.11 -4.89
C ILE A 182 -0.24 13.49 -4.07
N ILE A 183 -0.09 13.49 -2.76
CA ILE A 183 -1.15 13.16 -1.81
C ILE A 183 -1.41 14.41 -0.96
N ILE A 184 -2.64 14.91 -0.99
CA ILE A 184 -3.03 16.12 -0.27
C ILE A 184 -4.09 15.75 0.77
N PRO A 185 -3.77 15.84 2.09
CA PRO A 185 -4.78 15.73 3.13
C PRO A 185 -5.65 16.99 3.15
N VAL A 186 -6.98 16.82 3.17
CA VAL A 186 -7.95 17.91 3.21
C VAL A 186 -8.84 17.73 4.45
N LYS A 187 -8.87 18.71 5.34
CA LYS A 187 -9.76 18.75 6.53
C LYS A 187 -9.80 17.43 7.33
N GLY A 188 -8.65 16.80 7.57
CA GLY A 188 -8.49 15.63 8.42
C GLY A 188 -9.12 14.33 7.91
N ARG A 189 -10.33 14.37 7.33
CA ARG A 189 -11.10 13.20 6.88
C ARG A 189 -10.93 12.85 5.41
N ILE A 190 -10.54 13.80 4.59
CA ILE A 190 -10.42 13.66 3.14
C ILE A 190 -8.95 13.70 2.76
N SER A 191 -8.54 12.87 1.83
CA SER A 191 -7.26 13.02 1.13
C SER A 191 -7.47 12.84 -0.37
N LEU A 192 -6.70 13.59 -1.14
CA LEU A 192 -6.66 13.52 -2.60
C LEU A 192 -5.34 12.90 -3.01
N ASN A 193 -5.38 11.85 -3.80
CA ASN A 193 -4.20 11.23 -4.40
C ASN A 193 -4.29 11.38 -5.91
N ALA A 194 -3.32 12.05 -6.51
CA ALA A 194 -3.23 12.24 -7.95
C ALA A 194 -1.82 11.92 -8.44
N SER A 195 -1.71 11.29 -9.61
CA SER A 195 -0.40 11.04 -10.21
C SER A 195 -0.46 11.02 -11.73
N VAL A 196 0.69 11.24 -12.35
CA VAL A 196 0.96 11.06 -13.77
C VAL A 196 2.07 10.03 -13.94
N ALA A 197 1.87 9.07 -14.86
CA ALA A 197 2.94 8.18 -15.29
C ALA A 197 3.17 8.36 -16.81
N LEU A 198 4.43 8.24 -17.21
CA LEU A 198 4.89 8.39 -18.59
C LEU A 198 5.78 7.21 -18.98
N PRO A 199 5.26 5.97 -19.01
CA PRO A 199 6.02 4.84 -19.49
C PRO A 199 6.22 4.93 -21.00
N SER A 200 7.39 4.45 -21.45
CA SER A 200 7.75 4.43 -22.86
C SER A 200 8.41 3.09 -23.16
N PHE A 201 7.84 2.36 -24.12
CA PHE A 201 8.30 1.02 -24.49
C PHE A 201 8.91 1.05 -25.90
N ASN A 202 10.07 0.44 -26.08
CA ASN A 202 10.58 0.11 -27.39
C ASN A 202 10.16 -1.33 -27.71
N LYS A 203 9.51 -1.51 -28.84
CA LYS A 203 9.00 -2.81 -29.32
C LYS A 203 9.52 -3.04 -30.72
N ARG A 204 9.46 -4.31 -31.14
CA ARG A 204 9.73 -4.71 -32.51
C ARG A 204 8.47 -5.35 -33.07
N ARG A 205 8.10 -5.02 -34.30
CA ARG A 205 7.11 -5.75 -35.06
C ARG A 205 7.85 -6.67 -36.05
N ILE A 206 7.50 -7.93 -36.07
CA ILE A 206 8.09 -8.93 -36.99
C ILE A 206 6.95 -9.57 -37.74
N VAL A 207 7.09 -9.64 -39.06
CA VAL A 207 6.10 -10.23 -39.96
C VAL A 207 6.82 -11.13 -40.92
N ASP A 208 6.40 -12.39 -41.02
CA ASP A 208 6.85 -13.37 -41.95
C ASP A 208 5.75 -13.71 -42.95
N ILE A 209 6.08 -13.68 -44.23
CA ILE A 209 5.16 -14.00 -45.31
C ILE A 209 5.86 -15.05 -46.18
N THR A 210 5.20 -16.18 -46.44
CA THR A 210 5.77 -17.24 -47.26
C THR A 210 6.23 -16.74 -48.63
N GLY A 211 7.45 -17.12 -48.99
CA GLY A 211 8.06 -16.71 -50.26
C GLY A 211 8.65 -15.29 -50.27
N LEU A 212 8.63 -14.59 -49.14
CA LEU A 212 9.23 -13.27 -48.99
C LEU A 212 10.22 -13.26 -47.80
N ASP A 213 11.13 -12.28 -47.82
CA ASP A 213 12.01 -12.05 -46.66
C ASP A 213 11.22 -11.58 -45.45
N SER A 214 11.67 -11.99 -44.25
CA SER A 214 11.11 -11.52 -42.99
C SER A 214 11.19 -9.99 -42.89
N LEU A 215 10.09 -9.37 -42.61
CA LEU A 215 10.00 -7.92 -42.38
C LEU A 215 10.05 -7.63 -40.87
N SER A 216 10.90 -6.71 -40.46
CA SER A 216 10.95 -6.28 -39.09
C SER A 216 11.20 -4.78 -38.98
N GLY A 217 10.64 -4.18 -37.94
CA GLY A 217 10.83 -2.75 -37.65
C GLY A 217 10.65 -2.44 -36.18
N ASP A 218 11.55 -1.62 -35.64
CA ASP A 218 11.46 -1.16 -34.26
C ASP A 218 10.57 0.09 -34.20
N TYR A 219 9.76 0.16 -33.13
CA TYR A 219 8.87 1.29 -32.87
C TYR A 219 8.76 1.61 -31.40
N LYS A 220 8.28 2.80 -31.11
CA LYS A 220 8.11 3.31 -29.75
C LYS A 220 6.63 3.43 -29.40
N VAL A 221 6.24 2.81 -28.29
CA VAL A 221 4.94 3.00 -27.66
C VAL A 221 5.10 4.01 -26.53
N LYS A 222 4.39 5.11 -26.61
CA LYS A 222 4.36 6.14 -25.58
C LYS A 222 3.02 6.08 -24.87
N GLN A 223 3.05 6.12 -23.55
CA GLN A 223 1.82 6.20 -22.74
C GLN A 223 1.84 7.45 -21.89
N THR A 224 0.66 8.03 -21.71
CA THR A 224 0.39 9.07 -20.72
C THR A 224 -0.74 8.58 -19.86
N GLU A 225 -0.49 8.45 -18.57
CA GLU A 225 -1.43 7.87 -17.62
C GLU A 225 -1.77 8.90 -16.54
N LEU A 226 -3.05 9.15 -16.33
CA LEU A 226 -3.56 10.02 -15.28
C LEU A 226 -4.31 9.16 -14.25
N TYR A 227 -3.99 9.37 -13.01
CA TYR A 227 -4.61 8.70 -11.87
C TYR A 227 -5.18 9.72 -10.89
N PHE A 228 -6.40 9.49 -10.43
CA PHE A 228 -7.03 10.27 -9.39
C PHE A 228 -7.86 9.38 -8.45
N SER A 229 -7.58 9.47 -7.15
CA SER A 229 -8.30 8.75 -6.12
C SER A 229 -8.47 9.62 -4.88
N PRO A 230 -9.63 10.28 -4.72
CA PRO A 230 -10.00 10.88 -3.45
C PRO A 230 -10.30 9.76 -2.44
N SER A 231 -10.07 10.03 -1.16
CA SER A 231 -10.50 9.12 -0.10
C SER A 231 -11.16 9.88 1.03
N VAL A 232 -12.13 9.24 1.67
CA VAL A 232 -12.84 9.80 2.84
C VAL A 232 -12.90 8.76 3.96
N VAL A 233 -12.63 9.21 5.19
CA VAL A 233 -12.76 8.38 6.41
C VAL A 233 -14.09 8.70 7.08
N LEU A 234 -14.97 7.70 7.15
CA LEU A 234 -16.26 7.77 7.81
C LEU A 234 -16.13 7.24 9.25
N GLY A 235 -16.55 8.03 10.20
CA GLY A 235 -16.31 7.73 11.62
C GLY A 235 -14.81 7.63 11.92
N HIS A 236 -14.39 6.48 12.49
CA HIS A 236 -13.00 6.18 12.80
C HIS A 236 -12.49 4.90 12.13
N TYR A 237 -13.37 4.16 11.42
CA TYR A 237 -13.08 2.78 11.03
C TYR A 237 -13.26 2.49 9.55
N ILE A 238 -14.00 3.29 8.81
CA ILE A 238 -14.30 3.01 7.40
C ILE A 238 -13.63 4.06 6.53
N LYS A 239 -12.85 3.61 5.53
CA LYS A 239 -12.29 4.47 4.49
C LYS A 239 -12.86 4.06 3.15
N ILE A 240 -13.32 5.02 2.37
CA ILE A 240 -13.80 4.82 1.00
C ILE A 240 -12.86 5.57 0.06
N SER A 241 -12.38 4.89 -0.97
CA SER A 241 -11.39 5.40 -1.92
C SER A 241 -11.81 5.09 -3.36
N PRO A 242 -12.72 5.88 -3.96
CA PRO A 242 -12.99 5.75 -5.39
C PRO A 242 -11.75 6.08 -6.21
N VAL A 243 -11.69 5.57 -7.44
CA VAL A 243 -10.57 5.79 -8.35
C VAL A 243 -11.04 5.94 -9.78
N VAL A 244 -10.34 6.80 -10.49
CA VAL A 244 -10.38 6.90 -11.95
C VAL A 244 -8.94 6.88 -12.45
N ARG A 245 -8.68 6.02 -13.44
CA ARG A 245 -7.42 5.99 -14.17
C ARG A 245 -7.73 6.09 -15.66
N TRP A 246 -7.01 6.96 -16.34
CA TRP A 246 -7.05 7.13 -17.78
C TRP A 246 -5.66 6.97 -18.36
N VAL A 247 -5.57 6.25 -19.47
CA VAL A 247 -4.33 5.97 -20.19
C VAL A 247 -4.52 6.30 -21.66
N ASN A 248 -3.66 7.13 -22.21
CA ASN A 248 -3.56 7.37 -23.64
C ASN A 248 -2.31 6.68 -24.15
N VAL A 249 -2.48 5.82 -25.14
CA VAL A 249 -1.40 5.06 -25.79
C VAL A 249 -1.24 5.55 -27.22
N SER A 250 -0.02 5.84 -27.62
CA SER A 250 0.36 6.25 -28.98
C SER A 250 1.52 5.42 -29.49
N LEU A 251 1.40 4.92 -30.70
CA LEU A 251 2.41 4.11 -31.38
C LEU A 251 2.37 4.36 -32.88
N ASP A 252 3.49 4.09 -33.54
CA ASP A 252 3.62 4.16 -35.00
C ASP A 252 3.75 2.76 -35.58
N ASN A 253 3.15 2.51 -36.75
CA ASN A 253 3.44 1.28 -37.50
C ASN A 253 4.84 1.40 -38.11
N PRO A 254 5.80 0.53 -37.75
CA PRO A 254 7.19 0.60 -38.19
C PRO A 254 7.40 0.04 -39.58
N LEU A 255 6.40 -0.70 -40.12
CA LEU A 255 6.54 -1.40 -41.39
C LEU A 255 5.87 -0.63 -42.52
N SER A 256 6.54 -0.56 -43.67
CA SER A 256 6.00 0.00 -44.88
C SER A 256 6.48 -0.81 -46.09
N SER A 257 5.63 -0.94 -47.10
CA SER A 257 6.00 -1.58 -48.39
C SER A 257 5.25 -0.90 -49.53
N ASN A 258 5.90 -0.78 -50.67
CA ASN A 258 5.27 -0.35 -51.90
C ASN A 258 4.61 -1.52 -52.68
N ASN A 259 4.84 -2.77 -52.24
CA ASN A 259 4.18 -3.96 -52.79
C ASN A 259 2.77 -4.10 -52.19
N PRO A 260 1.69 -4.05 -53.01
CA PRO A 260 0.33 -4.20 -52.49
C PRO A 260 0.07 -5.56 -51.82
N GLU A 261 0.72 -6.63 -52.25
CA GLU A 261 0.61 -7.98 -51.66
C GLU A 261 1.18 -8.03 -50.24
N ILE A 262 2.26 -7.27 -49.99
CA ILE A 262 2.83 -7.14 -48.64
C ILE A 262 1.98 -6.18 -47.78
N GLN A 263 1.52 -5.07 -48.38
CA GLN A 263 0.82 -4.05 -47.67
C GLN A 263 -0.50 -4.55 -47.04
N GLN A 264 -1.15 -5.53 -47.63
CA GLN A 264 -2.36 -6.13 -47.02
C GLN A 264 -2.09 -6.80 -45.66
N TYR A 265 -0.86 -7.32 -45.43
CA TYR A 265 -0.47 -7.95 -44.18
C TYR A 265 0.05 -6.94 -43.15
N ILE A 266 0.81 -5.94 -43.57
CA ILE A 266 1.43 -4.98 -42.66
C ILE A 266 0.55 -3.77 -42.32
N GLY A 267 -0.51 -3.56 -43.09
CA GLY A 267 -1.40 -2.39 -42.98
C GLY A 267 -0.77 -1.08 -43.47
N PRO A 268 -1.50 0.02 -43.47
CA PRO A 268 -0.99 1.31 -43.88
C PRO A 268 0.02 1.87 -42.86
N PRO A 269 1.04 2.63 -43.32
CA PRO A 269 1.90 3.38 -42.45
C PRO A 269 1.05 4.47 -41.72
N GLY A 270 1.39 4.76 -40.49
CA GLY A 270 0.68 5.79 -39.72
C GLY A 270 0.84 5.65 -38.21
N SER A 271 0.38 6.67 -37.51
CA SER A 271 0.32 6.69 -36.06
C SER A 271 -1.06 6.21 -35.58
N TYR A 272 -1.05 5.36 -34.59
CA TYR A 272 -2.24 4.83 -33.94
C TYR A 272 -2.31 5.34 -32.51
N THR A 273 -3.51 5.73 -32.08
CA THR A 273 -3.77 6.18 -30.71
C THR A 273 -5.03 5.53 -30.20
N TYR A 274 -4.97 4.98 -28.99
CA TYR A 274 -6.13 4.45 -28.29
C TYR A 274 -6.11 4.82 -26.81
N GLN A 275 -7.21 4.59 -26.14
CA GLN A 275 -7.38 4.97 -24.73
C GLN A 275 -7.89 3.78 -23.92
N ASP A 276 -7.22 3.56 -22.78
CA ASP A 276 -7.65 2.62 -21.76
C ASP A 276 -8.11 3.40 -20.52
N TYR A 277 -9.04 2.87 -19.77
CA TYR A 277 -9.43 3.45 -18.49
C TYR A 277 -9.90 2.41 -17.49
N ALA A 278 -9.76 2.75 -16.20
CA ALA A 278 -10.31 2.00 -15.10
C ALA A 278 -11.09 2.93 -14.17
N ILE A 279 -12.27 2.48 -13.75
CA ILE A 279 -13.14 3.18 -12.81
C ILE A 279 -13.55 2.18 -11.73
N GLY A 280 -13.51 2.58 -10.48
CA GLY A 280 -13.90 1.72 -9.38
C GLY A 280 -13.55 2.31 -8.02
N GLY A 281 -13.18 1.47 -7.08
CA GLY A 281 -12.74 1.93 -5.78
C GLY A 281 -12.64 0.82 -4.75
N GLU A 282 -12.21 1.21 -3.58
CA GLU A 282 -11.96 0.34 -2.43
C GLU A 282 -12.67 0.86 -1.20
N ILE A 283 -13.26 -0.06 -0.43
CA ILE A 283 -13.77 0.19 0.92
C ILE A 283 -12.87 -0.56 1.90
N SER A 284 -12.31 0.17 2.88
CA SER A 284 -11.39 -0.37 3.87
C SER A 284 -11.96 -0.26 5.27
N LEU A 285 -11.79 -1.33 6.06
CA LEU A 285 -12.07 -1.35 7.49
C LEU A 285 -10.75 -1.18 8.24
N LEU A 286 -10.60 -0.05 8.93
CA LEU A 286 -9.41 0.35 9.66
C LEU A 286 -9.46 -0.18 11.09
N GLN A 287 -8.45 -0.96 11.49
CA GLN A 287 -8.30 -1.46 12.85
C GLN A 287 -6.89 -1.21 13.37
N LYS A 288 -6.72 -1.25 14.69
CA LYS A 288 -5.45 -0.88 15.35
C LYS A 288 -4.23 -1.65 14.84
N LYS A 289 -4.39 -2.92 14.49
CA LYS A 289 -3.30 -3.80 14.01
C LYS A 289 -3.46 -4.28 12.58
N TRP A 290 -4.62 -4.10 11.96
CA TRP A 290 -4.90 -4.59 10.63
C TRP A 290 -5.84 -3.66 9.87
N VAL A 291 -5.81 -3.77 8.56
CA VAL A 291 -6.77 -3.15 7.64
C VAL A 291 -7.25 -4.23 6.70
N ALA A 292 -8.55 -4.38 6.55
CA ALA A 292 -9.15 -5.24 5.55
C ALA A 292 -9.88 -4.38 4.52
N SER A 293 -9.72 -4.70 3.23
CA SER A 293 -10.37 -3.93 2.17
C SER A 293 -10.99 -4.83 1.11
N VAL A 294 -12.05 -4.33 0.48
CA VAL A 294 -12.67 -4.90 -0.71
C VAL A 294 -12.67 -3.85 -1.80
N GLY A 295 -12.18 -4.22 -2.97
CA GLY A 295 -12.15 -3.37 -4.17
C GLY A 295 -12.92 -3.99 -5.32
N TYR A 296 -13.55 -3.13 -6.14
CA TYR A 296 -14.16 -3.49 -7.41
C TYR A 296 -13.88 -2.43 -8.45
N TYR A 297 -13.50 -2.87 -9.66
CA TYR A 297 -13.07 -2.01 -10.75
C TYR A 297 -13.59 -2.54 -12.08
N SER A 298 -14.11 -1.65 -12.90
CA SER A 298 -14.41 -1.88 -14.31
C SER A 298 -13.30 -1.27 -15.15
N VAL A 299 -12.74 -2.05 -16.05
CA VAL A 299 -11.57 -1.70 -16.85
C VAL A 299 -11.92 -1.87 -18.32
N LYS A 300 -11.66 -0.85 -19.10
CA LYS A 300 -11.76 -0.87 -20.56
C LYS A 300 -10.39 -0.75 -21.18
N LEU A 301 -9.99 -1.75 -21.92
CA LEU A 301 -8.81 -1.76 -22.78
C LEU A 301 -9.24 -1.64 -24.22
N ASP A 302 -8.31 -1.29 -25.13
CA ASP A 302 -8.57 -1.08 -26.57
C ASP A 302 -9.43 -2.21 -27.20
N LYS A 303 -9.17 -3.46 -26.83
CA LYS A 303 -9.83 -4.64 -27.44
C LYS A 303 -10.57 -5.53 -26.44
N THR A 304 -10.55 -5.20 -25.15
CA THR A 304 -11.08 -6.10 -24.13
C THR A 304 -11.61 -5.32 -22.94
N ASP A 305 -12.85 -5.57 -22.58
CA ASP A 305 -13.42 -5.10 -21.32
C ASP A 305 -13.21 -6.18 -20.26
N LEU A 306 -12.85 -5.76 -19.05
CA LEU A 306 -12.73 -6.67 -17.92
C LEU A 306 -13.16 -6.00 -16.61
N ASN A 307 -13.51 -6.83 -15.65
CA ASN A 307 -13.72 -6.40 -14.29
C ASN A 307 -12.70 -7.04 -13.36
N GLN A 308 -12.33 -6.33 -12.31
CA GLN A 308 -11.47 -6.82 -11.25
C GLN A 308 -12.18 -6.67 -9.91
N ALA A 309 -12.20 -7.74 -9.12
CA ALA A 309 -12.55 -7.67 -7.71
C ALA A 309 -11.38 -8.17 -6.88
N ASN A 310 -11.13 -7.53 -5.73
CA ASN A 310 -10.07 -7.97 -4.82
C ASN A 310 -10.50 -7.85 -3.35
N PHE A 311 -9.90 -8.71 -2.54
CA PHE A 311 -9.86 -8.60 -1.09
C PHE A 311 -8.41 -8.41 -0.66
N SER A 312 -8.15 -7.43 0.20
CA SER A 312 -6.82 -7.20 0.75
C SER A 312 -6.84 -7.22 2.28
N PHE A 313 -5.73 -7.68 2.86
CA PHE A 313 -5.54 -7.74 4.31
C PHE A 313 -4.12 -7.29 4.65
N PHE A 314 -4.02 -6.13 5.29
CA PHE A 314 -2.77 -5.57 5.79
C PHE A 314 -2.68 -5.79 7.30
N TYR A 315 -1.59 -6.41 7.79
CA TYR A 315 -1.44 -6.81 9.18
C TYR A 315 -0.10 -6.35 9.76
N ARG A 316 -0.14 -5.80 10.97
CA ARG A 316 1.01 -5.34 11.76
C ARG A 316 1.08 -6.16 13.06
N PRO A 317 1.74 -7.33 13.07
CA PRO A 317 1.75 -8.25 14.20
C PRO A 317 2.31 -7.61 15.48
N LEU A 318 3.36 -6.80 15.35
CA LEU A 318 4.00 -6.11 16.47
C LEU A 318 3.26 -4.83 16.92
N GLY A 319 2.22 -4.41 16.19
CA GLY A 319 1.52 -3.13 16.42
C GLY A 319 2.37 -1.91 16.08
N ASN A 320 3.36 -2.08 15.21
CA ASN A 320 4.23 -1.03 14.66
C ASN A 320 4.62 -1.39 13.21
N LEU A 321 5.42 -0.53 12.56
CA LEU A 321 5.90 -0.74 11.20
C LEU A 321 7.23 -1.50 11.11
N ASN A 322 7.72 -2.07 12.22
CA ASN A 322 8.95 -2.88 12.18
C ASN A 322 8.76 -4.24 11.50
N LEU A 323 7.51 -4.71 11.44
CA LEU A 323 7.10 -5.87 10.67
C LEU A 323 5.64 -5.69 10.23
N TYR A 324 5.36 -5.87 8.95
CA TYR A 324 4.01 -5.86 8.40
C TYR A 324 3.88 -6.81 7.22
N LEU A 325 2.68 -7.30 7.02
CA LEU A 325 2.29 -8.22 5.96
C LEU A 325 1.12 -7.61 5.19
N HIS A 326 1.10 -7.81 3.88
CA HIS A 326 -0.02 -7.42 3.04
C HIS A 326 -0.33 -8.55 2.06
N SER A 327 -1.52 -9.11 2.18
CA SER A 327 -2.03 -10.17 1.31
C SER A 327 -3.15 -9.61 0.45
N VAL A 328 -3.16 -9.93 -0.83
CA VAL A 328 -4.25 -9.60 -1.76
C VAL A 328 -4.65 -10.86 -2.50
N MET A 329 -5.94 -11.16 -2.50
CA MET A 329 -6.55 -12.15 -3.37
C MET A 329 -7.48 -11.42 -4.32
N GLY A 330 -7.32 -11.63 -5.61
CA GLY A 330 -8.13 -10.97 -6.62
C GLY A 330 -8.59 -11.91 -7.70
N ILE A 331 -9.65 -11.51 -8.38
CA ILE A 331 -10.18 -12.14 -9.57
C ILE A 331 -10.24 -11.12 -10.70
N ARG A 332 -9.71 -11.52 -11.84
CA ARG A 332 -9.83 -10.85 -13.13
C ARG A 332 -10.95 -11.55 -13.90
N MET A 333 -11.92 -10.82 -14.35
CA MET A 333 -13.11 -11.34 -15.03
C MET A 333 -13.22 -10.72 -16.42
N THR A 334 -13.19 -11.54 -17.47
CA THR A 334 -13.49 -11.17 -18.85
C THR A 334 -14.71 -11.93 -19.34
N ASP A 335 -15.19 -11.64 -20.53
CA ASP A 335 -16.33 -12.40 -21.11
C ASP A 335 -16.01 -13.87 -21.35
N SER A 336 -14.72 -14.23 -21.53
CA SER A 336 -14.29 -15.59 -21.85
C SER A 336 -13.67 -16.34 -20.68
N GLU A 337 -13.05 -15.64 -19.71
CA GLU A 337 -12.23 -16.25 -18.67
C GLU A 337 -12.30 -15.50 -17.35
N ASN A 338 -12.11 -16.27 -16.26
CA ASN A 338 -11.96 -15.75 -14.91
C ASN A 338 -10.63 -16.24 -14.33
N ASP A 339 -9.70 -15.33 -14.09
CA ASP A 339 -8.38 -15.63 -13.54
C ASP A 339 -8.27 -15.20 -12.08
N LEU A 340 -7.82 -16.12 -11.25
CA LEU A 340 -7.46 -15.79 -9.87
C LEU A 340 -5.97 -15.37 -9.82
N TYR A 341 -5.70 -14.34 -9.02
CA TYR A 341 -4.33 -13.97 -8.67
C TYR A 341 -4.18 -13.78 -7.16
N PHE A 342 -2.98 -13.99 -6.69
CA PHE A 342 -2.61 -13.81 -5.29
C PHE A 342 -1.34 -12.97 -5.20
N SER A 343 -1.32 -12.01 -4.28
CA SER A 343 -0.14 -11.19 -3.96
C SER A 343 0.13 -11.27 -2.46
N GLN A 344 1.39 -11.51 -2.12
CA GLN A 344 1.88 -11.46 -0.74
C GLN A 344 3.07 -10.53 -0.64
N MET A 345 2.98 -9.54 0.24
CA MET A 345 4.08 -8.67 0.60
C MET A 345 4.42 -8.85 2.09
N ALA A 346 5.70 -8.91 2.38
CA ALA A 346 6.25 -8.79 3.72
C ALA A 346 7.21 -7.61 3.76
N GLY A 347 7.05 -6.75 4.75
CA GLY A 347 7.87 -5.56 4.89
C GLY A 347 8.25 -5.31 6.34
N GLY A 348 9.34 -4.58 6.55
CA GLY A 348 9.76 -4.22 7.89
C GLY A 348 11.07 -3.44 7.93
N LYS A 349 11.44 -3.06 9.14
CA LYS A 349 12.67 -2.35 9.44
C LYS A 349 13.84 -3.32 9.47
N LEU A 350 14.82 -3.13 8.60
CA LEU A 350 16.05 -3.93 8.59
C LEU A 350 17.04 -3.43 9.64
N ALA A 351 17.38 -2.15 9.60
CA ALA A 351 18.32 -1.55 10.53
C ALA A 351 18.21 -0.02 10.50
N GLY A 352 18.41 0.66 11.64
CA GLY A 352 18.46 2.11 11.72
C GLY A 352 17.28 2.80 11.00
N LYS A 353 17.56 3.44 9.88
CA LYS A 353 16.61 4.18 9.03
C LYS A 353 16.25 3.43 7.73
N LEU A 354 16.60 2.16 7.60
CA LEU A 354 16.40 1.33 6.42
C LEU A 354 15.25 0.33 6.63
N TRP A 355 14.29 0.33 5.70
CA TRP A 355 13.23 -0.67 5.58
C TRP A 355 13.40 -1.47 4.28
N ALA A 356 12.87 -2.70 4.28
CA ALA A 356 12.73 -3.49 3.06
C ALA A 356 11.33 -4.07 2.94
N GLU A 357 10.88 -4.25 1.71
CA GLU A 357 9.65 -4.93 1.33
C GLU A 357 9.97 -5.97 0.26
N ALA A 358 9.50 -7.19 0.46
CA ALA A 358 9.55 -8.24 -0.54
C ALA A 358 8.12 -8.61 -0.95
N THR A 359 7.85 -8.64 -2.25
CA THR A 359 6.52 -8.95 -2.80
C THR A 359 6.63 -10.11 -3.77
N PHE A 360 5.68 -11.03 -3.68
CA PHE A 360 5.44 -12.09 -4.64
C PHE A 360 4.01 -12.00 -5.15
N VAL A 361 3.83 -12.12 -6.46
CA VAL A 361 2.52 -12.19 -7.10
C VAL A 361 2.49 -13.41 -8.00
N THR A 362 1.39 -14.15 -8.00
CA THR A 362 1.14 -15.29 -8.89
C THR A 362 -0.27 -15.21 -9.45
N GLY A 363 -0.47 -15.73 -10.66
CA GLY A 363 -1.71 -15.63 -11.43
C GLY A 363 -1.64 -14.51 -12.47
N ASN A 364 -2.57 -14.54 -13.42
CA ASN A 364 -2.63 -13.55 -14.50
C ASN A 364 -3.07 -12.19 -13.98
N ILE A 365 -2.18 -11.21 -14.04
CA ILE A 365 -2.44 -9.82 -13.64
C ILE A 365 -2.53 -8.84 -14.81
N SER A 366 -2.55 -9.32 -16.04
CA SER A 366 -2.67 -8.46 -17.23
C SER A 366 -4.03 -7.77 -17.26
N GLY A 367 -4.05 -6.47 -17.51
CA GLY A 367 -5.26 -5.64 -17.45
C GLY A 367 -5.74 -5.28 -16.03
N THR A 368 -5.05 -5.76 -14.97
CA THR A 368 -5.44 -5.46 -13.60
C THR A 368 -4.66 -4.29 -13.00
N GLY A 369 -5.09 -3.81 -11.84
CA GLY A 369 -4.42 -2.77 -11.07
C GLY A 369 -4.01 -3.24 -9.67
N GLU A 370 -2.89 -2.68 -9.18
CA GLU A 370 -2.44 -2.80 -7.79
C GLU A 370 -2.60 -1.47 -7.05
N ASN A 371 -2.67 -1.51 -5.72
CA ASN A 371 -2.76 -0.33 -4.85
C ASN A 371 -3.90 0.62 -5.25
N ASN A 372 -5.12 0.12 -5.32
CA ASN A 372 -6.28 0.88 -5.78
C ASN A 372 -6.05 1.49 -7.18
N PHE A 373 -5.52 0.69 -8.12
CA PHE A 373 -5.18 1.10 -9.50
C PHE A 373 -4.12 2.21 -9.63
N GLN A 374 -3.32 2.48 -8.61
CA GLN A 374 -2.17 3.38 -8.75
C GLN A 374 -1.11 2.79 -9.70
N VAL A 375 -0.97 1.46 -9.76
CA VAL A 375 -0.20 0.73 -10.76
C VAL A 375 -1.17 -0.02 -11.65
N PHE A 376 -1.04 0.08 -12.96
CA PHE A 376 -1.92 -0.54 -13.94
C PHE A 376 -1.12 -1.35 -14.96
N TYR A 377 -1.52 -2.58 -15.20
CA TYR A 377 -0.86 -3.52 -16.11
C TYR A 377 -1.62 -3.64 -17.44
N ASN A 378 -1.72 -2.55 -18.19
CA ASN A 378 -2.46 -2.51 -19.48
C ASN A 378 -1.69 -3.15 -20.66
N LEU A 379 -0.72 -4.02 -20.39
CA LEU A 379 0.01 -4.76 -21.43
C LEU A 379 -0.76 -6.03 -21.84
N PHE A 380 -0.72 -6.36 -23.12
CA PHE A 380 -1.43 -7.51 -23.66
C PHE A 380 -0.81 -8.86 -23.25
N ASP A 381 0.52 -8.90 -23.04
CA ASP A 381 1.21 -10.13 -22.67
C ASP A 381 0.83 -10.59 -21.27
N GLU A 382 0.45 -11.83 -21.15
CA GLU A 382 0.09 -12.43 -19.86
C GLU A 382 1.26 -12.35 -18.87
N THR A 383 1.01 -11.82 -17.70
CA THR A 383 1.98 -11.81 -16.60
C THR A 383 1.61 -12.91 -15.60
N LYS A 384 2.37 -14.02 -15.59
CA LYS A 384 2.10 -15.20 -14.75
C LYS A 384 2.57 -15.04 -13.32
N SER A 385 3.68 -14.34 -13.11
CA SER A 385 4.18 -14.05 -11.77
C SER A 385 5.10 -12.84 -11.76
N LYS A 386 5.19 -12.22 -10.56
CA LYS A 386 6.07 -11.08 -10.30
C LYS A 386 6.75 -11.26 -8.95
N TYR A 387 8.02 -10.95 -8.90
CA TYR A 387 8.79 -10.77 -7.67
C TYR A 387 9.25 -9.32 -7.59
N ALA A 388 9.18 -8.72 -6.40
CA ALA A 388 9.69 -7.38 -6.19
C ALA A 388 10.43 -7.29 -4.86
N LEU A 389 11.51 -6.52 -4.86
CA LEU A 389 12.24 -6.14 -3.66
C LEU A 389 12.38 -4.61 -3.66
N ARG A 390 11.98 -3.97 -2.57
CA ARG A 390 12.05 -2.53 -2.39
C ARG A 390 12.80 -2.20 -1.11
N PHE A 391 13.75 -1.28 -1.21
CA PHE A 391 14.43 -0.67 -0.08
C PHE A 391 13.96 0.76 0.09
N ILE A 392 13.69 1.16 1.33
CA ILE A 392 13.25 2.50 1.69
C ILE A 392 14.20 3.03 2.76
N TYR A 393 14.88 4.13 2.46
CA TYR A 393 15.77 4.81 3.39
C TYR A 393 15.21 6.16 3.81
N THR A 394 14.93 6.32 5.10
CA THR A 394 14.44 7.58 5.68
C THR A 394 15.62 8.48 6.02
N ILE A 395 15.82 9.56 5.26
CA ILE A 395 16.89 10.55 5.54
C ILE A 395 16.51 11.36 6.78
N ASN A 396 15.30 11.94 6.76
CA ASN A 396 14.71 12.71 7.86
C ASN A 396 13.18 12.56 7.84
N ASP A 397 12.46 13.31 8.66
CA ASP A 397 10.99 13.22 8.75
C ASP A 397 10.27 13.62 7.45
N HIS A 398 10.93 14.42 6.60
CA HIS A 398 10.37 14.89 5.33
C HIS A 398 10.77 14.03 4.14
N LEU A 399 12.01 13.53 4.07
CA LEU A 399 12.56 12.90 2.88
C LEU A 399 12.83 11.41 3.07
N LYS A 400 12.23 10.60 2.19
CA LYS A 400 12.54 9.18 2.04
C LYS A 400 13.01 8.91 0.61
N LEU A 401 14.03 8.08 0.48
CA LEU A 401 14.48 7.53 -0.79
C LEU A 401 13.99 6.09 -0.92
N ASN A 402 13.73 5.64 -2.15
CA ASN A 402 13.40 4.25 -2.42
C ASN A 402 14.19 3.73 -3.63
N LEU A 403 14.51 2.44 -3.60
CA LEU A 403 15.05 1.66 -4.70
C LEU A 403 14.22 0.39 -4.82
N ARG A 404 13.71 0.08 -6.02
CA ARG A 404 12.89 -1.09 -6.27
C ARG A 404 13.41 -1.88 -7.46
N GLY A 405 13.62 -3.17 -7.26
CA GLY A 405 13.81 -4.15 -8.33
C GLY A 405 12.56 -5.00 -8.48
N GLN A 406 12.13 -5.22 -9.72
CA GLN A 406 10.97 -6.07 -10.03
C GLN A 406 11.34 -7.04 -11.14
N TRP A 407 10.89 -8.28 -11.03
CA TRP A 407 11.12 -9.35 -11.99
C TRP A 407 9.77 -9.95 -12.38
N PHE A 408 9.43 -9.85 -13.65
CA PHE A 408 8.18 -10.33 -14.21
C PHE A 408 8.44 -11.55 -15.10
N PHE A 409 7.66 -12.60 -14.91
CA PHE A 409 7.59 -13.78 -15.77
C PHE A 409 6.34 -13.66 -16.62
N LYS A 410 6.56 -13.58 -17.93
CA LYS A 410 5.52 -13.25 -18.90
C LYS A 410 5.43 -14.31 -19.98
N GLN A 411 4.29 -14.32 -20.67
CA GLN A 411 4.05 -15.13 -21.84
C GLN A 411 3.84 -14.19 -23.04
N GLY A 412 4.71 -14.31 -24.03
CA GLY A 412 4.57 -13.66 -25.34
C GLY A 412 3.77 -14.53 -26.28
N THR A 413 3.26 -13.92 -27.33
CA THR A 413 2.45 -14.58 -28.35
C THR A 413 3.00 -14.34 -29.74
N GLU A 414 2.91 -15.35 -30.60
CA GLU A 414 3.11 -15.30 -32.06
C GLU A 414 1.79 -15.74 -32.72
N LEU A 415 1.27 -14.90 -33.59
CA LEU A 415 0.15 -15.26 -34.44
C LEU A 415 0.71 -15.96 -35.66
N TYR A 416 0.22 -17.16 -35.95
CA TYR A 416 0.68 -17.99 -37.06
C TYR A 416 -0.50 -18.48 -37.89
N PHE A 417 -0.44 -18.33 -39.20
CA PHE A 417 -1.47 -18.74 -40.13
C PHE A 417 -0.89 -19.76 -41.12
N SER A 418 -1.27 -21.03 -40.97
CA SER A 418 -0.95 -22.09 -41.90
C SER A 418 -1.75 -21.97 -43.20
N GLU A 419 -2.98 -21.51 -43.16
CA GLU A 419 -3.93 -21.22 -44.23
C GLU A 419 -4.64 -19.89 -43.97
N PRO A 420 -5.29 -19.23 -44.95
CA PRO A 420 -5.90 -17.88 -44.75
C PRO A 420 -6.89 -17.79 -43.60
N ASP A 421 -7.61 -18.87 -43.31
CA ASP A 421 -8.67 -18.91 -42.27
C ASP A 421 -8.28 -19.74 -41.02
N LYS A 422 -7.04 -20.25 -40.97
CA LYS A 422 -6.53 -21.08 -39.88
C LYS A 422 -5.41 -20.36 -39.12
N GLY A 423 -5.79 -19.43 -38.27
CA GLY A 423 -4.86 -18.77 -37.37
C GLY A 423 -4.68 -19.58 -36.07
N GLU A 424 -3.43 -19.77 -35.66
CA GLU A 424 -3.03 -20.37 -34.39
C GLU A 424 -2.22 -19.37 -33.60
N VAL A 425 -2.35 -19.45 -32.25
CA VAL A 425 -1.59 -18.62 -31.34
C VAL A 425 -0.55 -19.49 -30.65
N TYR A 426 0.70 -19.29 -30.98
CA TYR A 426 1.82 -19.91 -30.28
C TYR A 426 2.28 -19.01 -29.12
N THR A 427 2.58 -19.63 -28.00
CA THR A 427 2.99 -18.91 -26.79
C THR A 427 4.38 -19.36 -26.35
N TYR A 428 5.17 -18.42 -25.85
CA TYR A 428 6.51 -18.67 -25.31
C TYR A 428 6.76 -17.80 -24.08
N ASN A 429 7.63 -18.27 -23.18
CA ASN A 429 7.91 -17.56 -21.94
C ASN A 429 9.08 -16.60 -22.12
N TYR A 430 8.96 -15.42 -21.50
CA TYR A 430 10.03 -14.44 -21.42
C TYR A 430 10.04 -13.72 -20.05
N GLN A 431 11.04 -12.90 -19.82
CA GLN A 431 11.22 -12.20 -18.56
C GLN A 431 11.45 -10.70 -18.81
N THR A 432 10.97 -9.92 -17.84
CA THR A 432 11.21 -8.47 -17.81
C THR A 432 11.72 -8.09 -16.42
N ILE A 433 12.78 -7.27 -16.35
CA ILE A 433 13.36 -6.76 -15.13
C ILE A 433 13.22 -5.25 -15.13
N SER A 434 12.61 -4.70 -14.07
CA SER A 434 12.51 -3.27 -13.83
C SER A 434 13.38 -2.88 -12.64
N LEU A 435 14.16 -1.81 -12.79
CA LEU A 435 14.93 -1.21 -11.71
C LEU A 435 14.56 0.27 -11.62
N THR A 436 13.89 0.66 -10.53
CA THR A 436 13.42 2.02 -10.32
C THR A 436 13.98 2.62 -9.04
N GLY A 437 14.31 3.88 -9.09
CA GLY A 437 14.68 4.71 -7.94
C GLY A 437 13.70 5.87 -7.79
N GLY A 438 13.56 6.37 -6.57
CA GLY A 438 12.64 7.47 -6.34
C GLY A 438 12.76 8.08 -4.96
N PHE A 439 11.93 9.08 -4.72
CA PHE A 439 11.83 9.71 -3.41
C PHE A 439 10.38 10.06 -3.08
N SER A 440 10.12 10.28 -1.80
CA SER A 440 8.93 10.97 -1.32
C SER A 440 9.30 12.08 -0.36
N TRP A 441 8.61 13.23 -0.50
CA TRP A 441 8.78 14.41 0.34
C TRP A 441 7.47 14.79 1.00
N ASN A 442 7.47 14.86 2.33
CA ASN A 442 6.35 15.36 3.14
C ASN A 442 6.62 16.83 3.54
N PHE A 443 5.61 17.68 3.39
CA PHE A 443 5.67 19.10 3.77
C PHE A 443 5.26 19.32 5.23
#